data_481cc61049328f13f0e264ae1febd759
#
_entry.id   481cc61049328f13f0e264ae1febd759
#
_cell.length_a   1.000
_cell.length_b   1.000
_cell.length_c   1.000
_cell.angle_alpha   90.00
_cell.angle_beta   90.00
_cell.angle_gamma   90.00
#
_symmetry.space_group_name_H-M   'P 1'
#
loop_
_entity.id
_entity.type
_entity.pdbx_description
1 polymer ?
#
loop_
_entity_poly.entity_id
_entity_poly.type
_entity_poly.pdbx_seq_one_letter_code
_entity_poly.pdbx_strand_id
1 'polypeptide(L)'
;MFGAISNKDLENINNYFSQFIKFISYDKSQFDYIESTGNSKVDALFKQWNEEIRMIDKRNKDDMKVLGEIVLTADKVEQGIYKNRIKSSSDNPTISTLKSTLNKMLDSVQDSNARILRVVSSYTNDDFTDSIKVADHYKDDMKLLMESINVLGNALSKNAKTNFSNGETLEKNANIMTSSMNSLSSKANNQAASLEETAAALEEITSITRNNAQNAAKMAELGQTVKKSVFTGEELASRTASSMDEINQKVNSINEAIT
;
A
#
# COMPACT_ATOMS: atom_id res chain seq x y z
N MET A 1 53.75 -77.36 -34.95
CA MET A 1 54.36 -76.86 -33.70
C MET A 1 53.38 -75.84 -33.11
N PHE A 2 52.82 -76.16 -31.99
CA PHE A 2 52.02 -75.17 -31.22
C PHE A 2 53.03 -74.19 -30.67
N GLY A 3 53.03 -72.93 -31.13
CA GLY A 3 53.86 -71.86 -30.60
C GLY A 3 53.64 -71.73 -29.10
N ALA A 4 54.68 -72.14 -28.32
CA ALA A 4 54.68 -71.92 -26.88
C ALA A 4 54.62 -70.39 -26.62
N ILE A 5 53.89 -69.99 -25.61
CA ILE A 5 53.90 -68.58 -25.13
C ILE A 5 55.30 -68.32 -24.57
N SER A 6 55.97 -67.32 -25.11
CA SER A 6 57.34 -66.96 -24.66
C SER A 6 57.27 -66.18 -23.35
N ASN A 7 58.38 -66.07 -22.62
CA ASN A 7 58.46 -65.23 -21.42
C ASN A 7 58.17 -63.76 -21.74
N LYS A 8 58.53 -63.30 -22.95
CA LYS A 8 58.21 -61.98 -23.44
C LYS A 8 56.72 -61.78 -23.67
N ASP A 9 55.99 -62.81 -24.14
CA ASP A 9 54.54 -62.74 -24.32
C ASP A 9 53.83 -62.67 -22.98
N LEU A 10 54.30 -63.43 -21.96
CA LEU A 10 53.77 -63.34 -20.59
C LEU A 10 54.02 -61.95 -19.98
N GLU A 11 55.17 -61.36 -20.19
CA GLU A 11 55.46 -60.00 -19.74
C GLU A 11 54.55 -58.96 -20.42
N ASN A 12 54.33 -59.09 -21.73
CA ASN A 12 53.39 -58.21 -22.46
C ASN A 12 51.95 -58.37 -21.91
N ILE A 13 51.50 -59.59 -21.64
CA ILE A 13 50.16 -59.81 -21.07
C ILE A 13 50.05 -59.18 -19.66
N ASN A 14 51.03 -59.38 -18.79
CA ASN A 14 51.06 -58.82 -17.46
C ASN A 14 51.08 -57.26 -17.49
N ASN A 15 51.87 -56.68 -18.35
CA ASN A 15 51.94 -55.25 -18.54
C ASN A 15 50.59 -54.70 -19.05
N TYR A 16 49.98 -55.35 -20.02
CA TYR A 16 48.69 -55.02 -20.55
C TYR A 16 47.61 -55.07 -19.47
N PHE A 17 47.55 -56.12 -18.68
CA PHE A 17 46.63 -56.29 -17.57
C PHE A 17 46.87 -55.21 -16.48
N SER A 18 48.13 -54.94 -16.12
CA SER A 18 48.48 -53.91 -15.15
C SER A 18 48.02 -52.52 -15.63
N GLN A 19 48.17 -52.21 -16.93
CA GLN A 19 47.66 -50.99 -17.50
C GLN A 19 46.12 -50.95 -17.46
N PHE A 20 45.44 -52.07 -17.74
CA PHE A 20 44.01 -52.16 -17.65
C PHE A 20 43.48 -51.88 -16.21
N ILE A 21 44.13 -52.47 -15.18
CA ILE A 21 43.80 -52.17 -13.80
C ILE A 21 43.96 -50.68 -13.49
N LYS A 22 45.10 -50.07 -13.87
CA LYS A 22 45.32 -48.64 -13.66
C LYS A 22 44.29 -47.78 -14.40
N PHE A 23 43.87 -48.22 -15.58
CA PHE A 23 42.82 -47.51 -16.35
C PHE A 23 41.46 -47.58 -15.70
N ILE A 24 41.00 -48.75 -15.26
CA ILE A 24 39.69 -48.90 -14.58
C ILE A 24 39.66 -48.29 -13.17
N SER A 25 40.84 -48.17 -12.50
CA SER A 25 41.00 -47.51 -11.19
C SER A 25 41.15 -45.99 -11.30
N TYR A 26 41.05 -45.43 -12.51
CA TYR A 26 41.27 -44.01 -12.81
C TYR A 26 42.68 -43.45 -12.52
N ASP A 27 43.66 -44.33 -12.26
CA ASP A 27 45.08 -43.93 -12.11
C ASP A 27 45.70 -43.56 -13.43
N LYS A 28 45.10 -43.92 -14.54
CA LYS A 28 45.51 -43.60 -15.92
C LYS A 28 44.27 -43.14 -16.70
N SER A 29 44.35 -41.98 -17.34
CA SER A 29 43.27 -41.34 -18.11
C SER A 29 43.08 -41.93 -19.52
N GLN A 30 44.11 -42.53 -20.09
CA GLN A 30 44.08 -43.16 -21.41
C GLN A 30 44.68 -44.55 -21.36
N PHE A 31 44.14 -45.44 -22.17
CA PHE A 31 44.65 -46.79 -22.30
C PHE A 31 45.59 -46.91 -23.49
N ASP A 32 46.79 -47.50 -23.33
CA ASP A 32 47.73 -47.72 -24.42
C ASP A 32 47.48 -49.08 -25.04
N TYR A 33 46.86 -49.06 -26.21
CA TYR A 33 46.54 -50.28 -26.94
C TYR A 33 47.76 -50.93 -27.54
N ILE A 34 47.98 -52.24 -27.32
CA ILE A 34 48.99 -53.02 -27.98
C ILE A 34 48.34 -53.74 -29.17
N GLU A 35 48.77 -53.41 -30.38
CA GLU A 35 48.18 -53.99 -31.60
C GLU A 35 48.95 -55.19 -32.15
N SER A 36 50.24 -55.32 -31.87
CA SER A 36 51.03 -56.49 -32.26
C SER A 36 52.21 -56.76 -31.32
N THR A 37 52.42 -58.01 -30.99
CA THR A 37 53.56 -58.53 -30.19
C THR A 37 54.52 -59.33 -31.03
N GLY A 38 54.13 -59.65 -32.26
CA GLY A 38 54.86 -60.58 -33.13
C GLY A 38 54.44 -62.05 -32.97
N ASN A 39 53.52 -62.34 -32.05
CA ASN A 39 52.94 -63.68 -31.86
C ASN A 39 51.46 -63.62 -32.25
N SER A 40 51.08 -64.26 -33.37
CA SER A 40 49.70 -64.19 -33.92
C SER A 40 48.59 -64.65 -32.95
N LYS A 41 48.87 -65.51 -31.99
CA LYS A 41 47.90 -65.96 -30.99
C LYS A 41 47.71 -64.92 -29.92
N VAL A 42 48.77 -64.29 -29.47
CA VAL A 42 48.73 -63.17 -28.49
C VAL A 42 48.14 -61.93 -29.14
N ASP A 43 48.45 -61.65 -30.37
CA ASP A 43 47.88 -60.54 -31.13
C ASP A 43 46.35 -60.70 -31.32
N ALA A 44 45.87 -61.92 -31.60
CA ALA A 44 44.44 -62.19 -31.68
C ALA A 44 43.71 -61.95 -30.33
N LEU A 45 44.35 -62.34 -29.18
CA LEU A 45 43.84 -62.09 -27.84
C LEU A 45 43.80 -60.58 -27.55
N PHE A 46 44.86 -59.87 -27.83
CA PHE A 46 44.92 -58.39 -27.63
C PHE A 46 43.92 -57.67 -28.51
N LYS A 47 43.69 -58.12 -29.75
CA LYS A 47 42.67 -57.56 -30.60
C LYS A 47 41.28 -57.62 -29.99
N GLN A 48 40.92 -58.81 -29.46
CA GLN A 48 39.66 -59.00 -28.75
C GLN A 48 39.58 -58.10 -27.52
N TRP A 49 40.58 -58.06 -26.66
CA TRP A 49 40.62 -57.20 -25.48
C TRP A 49 40.59 -55.71 -25.82
N ASN A 50 41.30 -55.30 -26.88
CA ASN A 50 41.26 -53.92 -27.35
C ASN A 50 39.84 -53.48 -27.74
N GLU A 51 39.03 -54.34 -28.37
CA GLU A 51 37.65 -54.05 -28.73
C GLU A 51 36.79 -53.89 -27.45
N GLU A 52 36.91 -54.79 -26.50
CA GLU A 52 36.21 -54.69 -25.23
C GLU A 52 36.61 -53.47 -24.40
N ILE A 53 37.91 -53.16 -24.32
CA ILE A 53 38.43 -52.00 -23.59
C ILE A 53 37.99 -50.70 -24.27
N ARG A 54 37.93 -50.64 -25.62
CA ARG A 54 37.39 -49.47 -26.35
C ARG A 54 35.91 -49.23 -26.03
N MET A 55 35.12 -50.29 -25.86
CA MET A 55 33.72 -50.14 -25.43
C MET A 55 33.63 -49.60 -23.99
N ILE A 56 34.50 -50.08 -23.08
CA ILE A 56 34.59 -49.58 -21.71
C ILE A 56 35.02 -48.12 -21.69
N ASP A 57 36.11 -47.78 -22.45
CA ASP A 57 36.60 -46.40 -22.56
C ASP A 57 35.52 -45.43 -23.09
N LYS A 58 34.78 -45.86 -24.13
CA LYS A 58 33.66 -45.06 -24.67
C LYS A 58 32.59 -44.83 -23.61
N ARG A 59 32.19 -45.89 -22.89
CA ARG A 59 31.19 -45.77 -21.85
C ARG A 59 31.64 -44.84 -20.72
N ASN A 60 32.88 -45.00 -20.25
CA ASN A 60 33.45 -44.12 -19.24
C ASN A 60 33.48 -42.65 -19.69
N LYS A 61 33.80 -42.38 -20.97
CA LYS A 61 33.77 -41.03 -21.53
C LYS A 61 32.34 -40.45 -21.58
N ASP A 62 31.40 -41.27 -21.98
CA ASP A 62 29.97 -40.85 -21.97
C ASP A 62 29.48 -40.61 -20.55
N ASP A 63 29.87 -41.43 -19.58
CA ASP A 63 29.56 -41.24 -18.14
C ASP A 63 30.17 -39.93 -17.63
N MET A 64 31.46 -39.66 -17.91
CA MET A 64 32.15 -38.43 -17.50
C MET A 64 31.56 -37.20 -18.13
N LYS A 65 31.05 -37.28 -19.36
CA LYS A 65 30.38 -36.20 -20.02
C LYS A 65 29.07 -35.82 -19.32
N VAL A 66 28.25 -36.80 -18.93
CA VAL A 66 27.02 -36.58 -18.17
C VAL A 66 27.33 -35.98 -16.80
N LEU A 67 28.34 -36.55 -16.09
CA LEU A 67 28.76 -36.03 -14.78
C LEU A 67 29.25 -34.56 -14.89
N GLY A 68 30.04 -34.23 -15.93
CA GLY A 68 30.44 -32.84 -16.19
C GLY A 68 29.26 -31.90 -16.42
N GLU A 69 28.25 -32.33 -17.22
CA GLU A 69 27.03 -31.55 -17.39
C GLU A 69 26.23 -31.39 -16.08
N ILE A 70 26.23 -32.42 -15.20
CA ILE A 70 25.62 -32.34 -13.88
C ILE A 70 26.28 -31.24 -13.04
N VAL A 71 27.61 -31.24 -12.97
CA VAL A 71 28.37 -30.23 -12.22
C VAL A 71 28.08 -28.81 -12.77
N LEU A 72 28.19 -28.61 -14.09
CA LEU A 72 27.91 -27.34 -14.74
C LEU A 72 26.46 -26.87 -14.54
N THR A 73 25.51 -27.83 -14.48
CA THR A 73 24.11 -27.53 -14.22
C THR A 73 23.92 -27.13 -12.75
N ALA A 74 24.59 -27.80 -11.82
CA ALA A 74 24.56 -27.46 -10.40
C ALA A 74 25.10 -26.03 -10.14
N ASP A 75 26.22 -25.65 -10.79
CA ASP A 75 26.76 -24.28 -10.73
C ASP A 75 25.72 -23.24 -11.22
N LYS A 76 24.95 -23.57 -12.26
CA LYS A 76 23.89 -22.69 -12.75
C LYS A 76 22.73 -22.58 -11.78
N VAL A 77 22.38 -23.68 -11.13
CA VAL A 77 21.35 -23.72 -10.08
C VAL A 77 21.75 -22.85 -8.89
N GLU A 78 23.00 -22.88 -8.46
CA GLU A 78 23.54 -22.01 -7.42
C GLU A 78 23.38 -20.52 -7.77
N GLN A 79 23.54 -20.18 -9.06
CA GLN A 79 23.31 -18.82 -9.59
C GLN A 79 21.81 -18.47 -9.78
N GLY A 80 20.88 -19.36 -9.42
CA GLY A 80 19.43 -19.17 -9.61
C GLY A 80 18.94 -19.46 -11.05
N ILE A 81 19.76 -20.09 -11.89
CA ILE A 81 19.43 -20.39 -13.29
C ILE A 81 18.90 -21.82 -13.39
N TYR A 82 17.58 -21.99 -13.40
CA TYR A 82 16.90 -23.29 -13.37
C TYR A 82 16.48 -23.81 -14.75
N LYS A 83 16.75 -23.07 -15.83
CA LYS A 83 16.34 -23.45 -17.20
C LYS A 83 17.25 -24.47 -17.88
N ASN A 84 18.45 -24.70 -17.36
CA ASN A 84 19.39 -25.65 -17.93
C ASN A 84 18.96 -27.08 -17.64
N ARG A 85 19.28 -28.00 -18.56
CA ARG A 85 19.04 -29.45 -18.43
C ARG A 85 20.25 -30.22 -18.85
N ILE A 86 20.43 -31.40 -18.22
CA ILE A 86 21.46 -32.36 -18.59
C ILE A 86 20.99 -33.06 -19.85
N LYS A 87 21.72 -32.92 -20.95
CA LYS A 87 21.32 -33.43 -22.27
C LYS A 87 22.06 -34.71 -22.65
N SER A 88 23.35 -34.84 -22.33
CA SER A 88 24.16 -36.00 -22.66
C SER A 88 23.54 -37.28 -22.12
N SER A 89 23.82 -38.39 -22.76
CA SER A 89 23.32 -39.72 -22.37
C SER A 89 24.45 -40.65 -21.94
N SER A 90 24.16 -41.54 -21.05
CA SER A 90 25.01 -42.63 -20.61
C SER A 90 24.22 -43.93 -20.59
N ASP A 91 24.87 -45.03 -20.97
CA ASP A 91 24.31 -46.39 -20.87
C ASP A 91 24.39 -46.95 -19.43
N ASN A 92 25.02 -46.21 -18.53
CA ASN A 92 25.09 -46.54 -17.11
C ASN A 92 23.72 -46.25 -16.45
N PRO A 93 23.00 -47.26 -15.94
CA PRO A 93 21.64 -47.04 -15.37
C PRO A 93 21.64 -46.07 -14.19
N THR A 94 22.71 -46.07 -13.38
CA THR A 94 22.83 -45.16 -12.22
C THR A 94 22.94 -43.70 -12.65
N ILE A 95 23.79 -43.40 -13.64
CA ILE A 95 23.99 -42.09 -14.18
C ILE A 95 22.74 -41.58 -14.92
N SER A 96 22.12 -42.48 -15.71
CA SER A 96 20.86 -42.19 -16.40
C SER A 96 19.73 -41.86 -15.44
N THR A 97 19.62 -42.59 -14.34
CA THR A 97 18.65 -42.32 -13.27
C THR A 97 18.93 -40.99 -12.59
N LEU A 98 20.19 -40.72 -12.23
CA LEU A 98 20.61 -39.45 -11.63
C LEU A 98 20.26 -38.26 -12.54
N LYS A 99 20.61 -38.33 -13.83
CA LYS A 99 20.22 -37.31 -14.84
C LYS A 99 18.70 -37.08 -14.83
N SER A 100 17.93 -38.17 -14.93
CA SER A 100 16.46 -38.07 -14.95
C SER A 100 15.90 -37.39 -13.71
N THR A 101 16.40 -37.80 -12.54
CA THR A 101 15.96 -37.25 -11.25
C THR A 101 16.30 -35.77 -11.11
N LEU A 102 17.52 -35.38 -11.48
CA LEU A 102 17.94 -33.97 -11.45
C LEU A 102 17.14 -33.12 -12.43
N ASN A 103 16.92 -33.60 -13.66
CA ASN A 103 16.08 -32.84 -14.60
C ASN A 103 14.64 -32.67 -14.11
N LYS A 104 14.01 -33.70 -13.51
CA LYS A 104 12.70 -33.62 -12.89
C LYS A 104 12.68 -32.62 -11.72
N MET A 105 13.72 -32.63 -10.89
CA MET A 105 13.86 -31.65 -9.81
C MET A 105 13.90 -30.21 -10.37
N LEU A 106 14.69 -30.00 -11.43
CA LEU A 106 14.79 -28.69 -12.08
C LEU A 106 13.48 -28.25 -12.73
N ASP A 107 12.73 -29.18 -13.33
CA ASP A 107 11.39 -28.89 -13.86
C ASP A 107 10.45 -28.41 -12.75
N SER A 108 10.44 -29.09 -11.60
CA SER A 108 9.61 -28.75 -10.46
C SER A 108 9.97 -27.37 -9.87
N VAL A 109 11.26 -27.10 -9.71
CA VAL A 109 11.74 -25.78 -9.20
C VAL A 109 11.39 -24.66 -10.17
N GLN A 110 11.60 -24.88 -11.47
CA GLN A 110 11.27 -23.88 -12.49
C GLN A 110 9.77 -23.58 -12.55
N ASP A 111 8.91 -24.59 -12.49
CA ASP A 111 7.45 -24.43 -12.48
C ASP A 111 6.99 -23.68 -11.23
N SER A 112 7.52 -24.03 -10.05
CA SER A 112 7.24 -23.36 -8.79
C SER A 112 7.57 -21.86 -8.86
N ASN A 113 8.79 -21.55 -9.32
CA ASN A 113 9.22 -20.15 -9.46
C ASN A 113 8.37 -19.38 -10.48
N ALA A 114 8.01 -20.00 -11.61
CA ALA A 114 7.16 -19.37 -12.61
C ALA A 114 5.76 -19.03 -12.05
N ARG A 115 5.17 -19.93 -11.26
CA ARG A 115 3.87 -19.68 -10.59
C ARG A 115 3.96 -18.53 -9.58
N ILE A 116 4.99 -18.55 -8.74
CA ILE A 116 5.24 -17.49 -7.75
C ILE A 116 5.42 -16.14 -8.44
N LEU A 117 6.32 -16.07 -9.43
CA LEU A 117 6.61 -14.84 -10.16
C LEU A 117 5.37 -14.27 -10.87
N ARG A 118 4.54 -15.14 -11.48
CA ARG A 118 3.30 -14.72 -12.13
C ARG A 118 2.38 -14.01 -11.13
N VAL A 119 2.09 -14.64 -9.99
CA VAL A 119 1.17 -14.09 -8.99
C VAL A 119 1.74 -12.83 -8.34
N VAL A 120 3.02 -12.83 -7.98
CA VAL A 120 3.68 -11.63 -7.43
C VAL A 120 3.66 -10.48 -8.46
N SER A 121 3.87 -10.79 -9.76
CA SER A 121 3.77 -9.78 -10.82
C SER A 121 2.35 -9.22 -10.97
N SER A 122 1.31 -10.04 -10.81
CA SER A 122 -0.09 -9.53 -10.77
C SER A 122 -0.25 -8.55 -9.59
N TYR A 123 0.25 -8.89 -8.41
CA TYR A 123 0.15 -8.02 -7.24
C TYR A 123 0.90 -6.69 -7.39
N THR A 124 2.02 -6.66 -8.13
CA THR A 124 2.73 -5.41 -8.43
C THR A 124 1.98 -4.51 -9.42
N ASN A 125 0.98 -5.03 -10.10
CA ASN A 125 0.08 -4.29 -10.99
C ASN A 125 -1.30 -4.05 -10.36
N ASP A 126 -1.39 -4.11 -9.02
CA ASP A 126 -2.62 -3.93 -8.25
C ASP A 126 -3.74 -4.95 -8.56
N ASP A 127 -3.41 -6.05 -9.26
CA ASP A 127 -4.34 -7.17 -9.47
C ASP A 127 -4.13 -8.23 -8.39
N PHE A 128 -4.96 -8.18 -7.35
CA PHE A 128 -4.97 -9.11 -6.22
C PHE A 128 -5.97 -10.26 -6.39
N THR A 129 -6.46 -10.50 -7.61
CA THR A 129 -7.43 -11.56 -7.89
C THR A 129 -6.77 -12.91 -8.19
N ASP A 130 -5.50 -12.89 -8.62
CA ASP A 130 -4.74 -14.10 -8.93
C ASP A 130 -4.24 -14.80 -7.65
N SER A 131 -4.08 -16.12 -7.73
CA SER A 131 -3.59 -16.95 -6.63
C SER A 131 -2.76 -18.11 -7.12
N ILE A 132 -1.87 -18.62 -6.27
CA ILE A 132 -1.06 -19.80 -6.55
C ILE A 132 -1.88 -21.04 -6.26
N LYS A 133 -2.09 -21.91 -7.27
CA LYS A 133 -2.62 -23.26 -7.04
C LYS A 133 -1.52 -24.12 -6.42
N VAL A 134 -1.64 -24.38 -5.13
CA VAL A 134 -0.71 -25.24 -4.37
C VAL A 134 -1.04 -26.69 -4.70
N ALA A 135 -0.12 -27.38 -5.36
CA ALA A 135 -0.31 -28.78 -5.71
C ALA A 135 0.08 -29.70 -4.52
N ASP A 136 -0.54 -30.89 -4.42
CA ASP A 136 -0.41 -31.81 -3.28
C ASP A 136 1.01 -32.35 -3.06
N HIS A 137 1.85 -32.30 -4.10
CA HIS A 137 3.24 -32.76 -4.02
C HIS A 137 4.16 -31.75 -3.33
N TYR A 138 3.77 -30.47 -3.21
CA TYR A 138 4.54 -29.51 -2.42
C TYR A 138 4.34 -29.76 -0.93
N LYS A 139 5.45 -29.77 -0.20
CA LYS A 139 5.49 -30.00 1.25
C LYS A 139 6.29 -28.88 1.92
N ASP A 140 6.21 -28.84 3.23
CA ASP A 140 7.01 -27.99 4.11
C ASP A 140 7.14 -26.53 3.61
N ASP A 141 8.34 -26.00 3.51
CA ASP A 141 8.61 -24.61 3.24
C ASP A 141 8.05 -24.09 1.90
N MET A 142 8.09 -24.90 0.85
CA MET A 142 7.57 -24.51 -0.45
C MET A 142 6.05 -24.35 -0.42
N LYS A 143 5.35 -25.26 0.24
CA LYS A 143 3.91 -25.17 0.46
C LYS A 143 3.58 -23.94 1.28
N LEU A 144 4.27 -23.76 2.40
CA LEU A 144 4.08 -22.60 3.29
C LEU A 144 4.32 -21.27 2.58
N LEU A 145 5.37 -21.18 1.75
CA LEU A 145 5.66 -19.98 0.94
C LEU A 145 4.50 -19.65 0.00
N MET A 146 4.00 -20.64 -0.75
CA MET A 146 2.89 -20.44 -1.69
C MET A 146 1.59 -20.03 -0.99
N GLU A 147 1.27 -20.66 0.15
CA GLU A 147 0.12 -20.32 0.97
C GLU A 147 0.25 -18.91 1.57
N SER A 148 1.45 -18.53 2.03
CA SER A 148 1.72 -17.19 2.56
C SER A 148 1.54 -16.09 1.52
N ILE A 149 1.95 -16.34 0.26
CA ILE A 149 1.70 -15.41 -0.85
C ILE A 149 0.19 -15.26 -1.11
N ASN A 150 -0.59 -16.35 -1.04
CA ASN A 150 -2.04 -16.30 -1.19
C ASN A 150 -2.70 -15.51 -0.05
N VAL A 151 -2.24 -15.68 1.20
CA VAL A 151 -2.70 -14.90 2.35
C VAL A 151 -2.38 -13.41 2.17
N LEU A 152 -1.18 -13.09 1.68
CA LEU A 152 -0.79 -11.72 1.35
C LEU A 152 -1.72 -11.11 0.29
N GLY A 153 -2.01 -11.83 -0.80
CA GLY A 153 -2.94 -11.38 -1.84
C GLY A 153 -4.34 -11.08 -1.29
N ASN A 154 -4.86 -11.96 -0.43
CA ASN A 154 -6.15 -11.75 0.22
C ASN A 154 -6.14 -10.49 1.13
N ALA A 155 -5.06 -10.26 1.88
CA ALA A 155 -4.92 -9.08 2.71
C ALA A 155 -4.84 -7.79 1.88
N LEU A 156 -4.08 -7.79 0.78
CA LEU A 156 -3.99 -6.67 -0.15
C LEU A 156 -5.35 -6.37 -0.82
N SER A 157 -6.06 -7.40 -1.29
CA SER A 157 -7.41 -7.27 -1.85
C SER A 157 -8.39 -6.64 -0.84
N LYS A 158 -8.36 -7.11 0.42
CA LYS A 158 -9.18 -6.54 1.49
C LYS A 158 -8.85 -5.07 1.75
N ASN A 159 -7.55 -4.74 1.82
CA ASN A 159 -7.11 -3.35 2.03
C ASN A 159 -7.54 -2.44 0.88
N ALA A 160 -7.39 -2.88 -0.37
CA ALA A 160 -7.83 -2.13 -1.54
C ALA A 160 -9.33 -1.84 -1.51
N LYS A 161 -10.17 -2.85 -1.19
CA LYS A 161 -11.63 -2.68 -1.02
C LYS A 161 -11.97 -1.70 0.10
N THR A 162 -11.29 -1.79 1.23
CA THR A 162 -11.50 -0.88 2.36
C THR A 162 -11.12 0.55 1.99
N ASN A 163 -10.00 0.75 1.31
CA ASN A 163 -9.55 2.06 0.85
C ASN A 163 -10.53 2.67 -0.16
N PHE A 164 -11.07 1.86 -1.08
CA PHE A 164 -12.09 2.29 -2.03
C PHE A 164 -13.35 2.78 -1.29
N SER A 165 -13.87 1.99 -0.34
CA SER A 165 -15.04 2.37 0.46
C SER A 165 -14.80 3.62 1.31
N ASN A 166 -13.59 3.77 1.87
CA ASN A 166 -13.20 5.00 2.58
C ASN A 166 -13.17 6.21 1.64
N GLY A 167 -12.70 6.02 0.40
CA GLY A 167 -12.72 7.05 -0.64
C GLY A 167 -14.14 7.52 -0.97
N GLU A 168 -15.08 6.58 -1.20
CA GLU A 168 -16.50 6.90 -1.42
C GLU A 168 -17.13 7.65 -0.24
N THR A 169 -16.79 7.22 1.00
CA THR A 169 -17.26 7.89 2.20
C THR A 169 -16.72 9.31 2.32
N LEU A 170 -15.44 9.51 1.98
CA LEU A 170 -14.80 10.82 1.99
C LEU A 170 -15.43 11.76 0.95
N GLU A 171 -15.69 11.28 -0.26
CA GLU A 171 -16.40 12.03 -1.30
C GLU A 171 -17.79 12.45 -0.84
N LYS A 172 -18.58 11.53 -0.26
CA LYS A 172 -19.90 11.85 0.30
C LYS A 172 -19.81 12.90 1.40
N ASN A 173 -18.86 12.80 2.32
CA ASN A 173 -18.67 13.75 3.39
C ASN A 173 -18.25 15.13 2.86
N ALA A 174 -17.40 15.20 1.83
CA ALA A 174 -17.02 16.46 1.17
C ALA A 174 -18.23 17.13 0.52
N ASN A 175 -19.11 16.38 -0.13
CA ASN A 175 -20.35 16.90 -0.72
C ASN A 175 -21.31 17.45 0.34
N ILE A 176 -21.48 16.76 1.47
CA ILE A 176 -22.27 17.23 2.62
C ILE A 176 -21.66 18.51 3.20
N MET A 177 -20.34 18.57 3.36
CA MET A 177 -19.63 19.76 3.84
C MET A 177 -19.85 20.96 2.93
N THR A 178 -19.75 20.79 1.61
CA THR A 178 -19.99 21.81 0.62
C THR A 178 -21.43 22.36 0.72
N SER A 179 -22.42 21.46 0.83
CA SER A 179 -23.83 21.86 1.01
C SER A 179 -24.05 22.62 2.33
N SER A 180 -23.43 22.18 3.41
CA SER A 180 -23.50 22.82 4.73
C SER A 180 -22.87 24.20 4.73
N MET A 181 -21.74 24.38 4.03
CA MET A 181 -21.08 25.69 3.87
C MET A 181 -21.91 26.66 3.06
N ASN A 182 -22.58 26.20 1.99
CA ASN A 182 -23.51 27.04 1.22
C ASN A 182 -24.69 27.46 2.09
N SER A 183 -25.26 26.57 2.89
CA SER A 183 -26.34 26.90 3.83
C SER A 183 -25.89 27.88 4.92
N LEU A 184 -24.68 27.69 5.45
CA LEU A 184 -24.09 28.58 6.45
C LEU A 184 -23.86 29.99 5.85
N SER A 185 -23.35 30.08 4.64
CA SER A 185 -23.16 31.37 3.91
C SER A 185 -24.49 32.09 3.73
N SER A 186 -25.55 31.40 3.31
CA SER A 186 -26.88 32.00 3.15
C SER A 186 -27.43 32.47 4.49
N LYS A 187 -27.29 31.69 5.58
CA LYS A 187 -27.73 32.12 6.92
C LYS A 187 -26.93 33.31 7.43
N ALA A 188 -25.62 33.36 7.19
CA ALA A 188 -24.78 34.49 7.57
C ALA A 188 -25.21 35.79 6.86
N ASN A 189 -25.51 35.70 5.55
CA ASN A 189 -26.02 36.86 4.79
C ASN A 189 -27.38 37.35 5.32
N ASN A 190 -28.31 36.43 5.60
CA ASN A 190 -29.60 36.79 6.19
C ASN A 190 -29.43 37.40 7.59
N GLN A 191 -28.51 36.91 8.40
CA GLN A 191 -28.21 37.49 9.71
C GLN A 191 -27.58 38.87 9.61
N ALA A 192 -26.70 39.10 8.63
CA ALA A 192 -26.15 40.44 8.35
C ALA A 192 -27.24 41.42 7.98
N ALA A 193 -28.17 41.07 7.10
CA ALA A 193 -29.33 41.91 6.75
C ALA A 193 -30.22 42.21 7.98
N SER A 194 -30.52 41.22 8.82
CA SER A 194 -31.29 41.42 10.07
C SER A 194 -30.55 42.34 11.06
N LEU A 195 -29.22 42.29 11.12
CA LEU A 195 -28.42 43.20 11.93
C LEU A 195 -28.46 44.64 11.41
N GLU A 196 -28.42 44.82 10.08
CA GLU A 196 -28.60 46.12 9.46
C GLU A 196 -29.98 46.74 9.77
N GLU A 197 -31.06 45.94 9.65
CA GLU A 197 -32.41 46.37 10.03
C GLU A 197 -32.49 46.75 11.51
N THR A 198 -31.87 45.94 12.39
CA THR A 198 -31.85 46.17 13.86
C THR A 198 -31.06 47.47 14.15
N ALA A 199 -29.95 47.71 13.47
CA ALA A 199 -29.16 48.94 13.64
C ALA A 199 -29.96 50.17 13.21
N ALA A 200 -30.67 50.13 12.06
CA ALA A 200 -31.54 51.21 11.62
C ALA A 200 -32.69 51.49 12.63
N ALA A 201 -33.34 50.44 13.17
CA ALA A 201 -34.37 50.59 14.19
C ALA A 201 -33.83 51.22 15.50
N LEU A 202 -32.59 50.88 15.90
CA LEU A 202 -31.93 51.47 17.05
C LEU A 202 -31.58 52.97 16.84
N GLU A 203 -31.20 53.36 15.61
CA GLU A 203 -31.00 54.76 15.25
C GLU A 203 -32.30 55.53 15.33
N GLU A 204 -33.43 55.01 14.84
CA GLU A 204 -34.76 55.62 14.94
C GLU A 204 -35.18 55.75 16.41
N ILE A 205 -35.08 54.72 17.23
CA ILE A 205 -35.37 54.78 18.66
C ILE A 205 -34.50 55.84 19.35
N THR A 206 -33.24 55.95 19.00
CA THR A 206 -32.33 56.94 19.57
C THR A 206 -32.82 58.37 19.23
N SER A 207 -33.23 58.57 17.99
CA SER A 207 -33.80 59.84 17.52
C SER A 207 -35.11 60.18 18.26
N ILE A 208 -36.04 59.25 18.40
CA ILE A 208 -37.29 59.41 19.17
C ILE A 208 -36.99 59.73 20.63
N THR A 209 -36.04 59.02 21.24
CA THR A 209 -35.67 59.25 22.63
C THR A 209 -35.12 60.66 22.85
N ARG A 210 -34.29 61.14 21.92
CA ARG A 210 -33.78 62.56 21.94
C ARG A 210 -34.88 63.56 21.79
N ASN A 211 -35.83 63.35 20.87
CA ASN A 211 -37.02 64.21 20.71
C ASN A 211 -37.87 64.20 21.98
N ASN A 212 -38.11 63.06 22.60
CA ASN A 212 -38.85 62.94 23.86
C ASN A 212 -38.17 63.72 24.99
N ALA A 213 -36.83 63.65 25.10
CA ALA A 213 -36.10 64.43 26.09
C ALA A 213 -36.24 65.96 25.86
N GLN A 214 -36.19 66.40 24.59
CA GLN A 214 -36.45 67.85 24.27
C GLN A 214 -37.89 68.29 24.58
N ASN A 215 -38.87 67.39 24.30
CA ASN A 215 -40.27 67.71 24.61
C ASN A 215 -40.49 67.78 26.12
N ALA A 216 -39.86 66.87 26.88
CA ALA A 216 -39.93 66.90 28.38
C ALA A 216 -39.30 68.20 28.93
N ALA A 217 -38.17 68.67 28.35
CA ALA A 217 -37.58 69.98 28.73
C ALA A 217 -38.53 71.15 28.46
N LYS A 218 -39.17 71.19 27.27
CA LYS A 218 -40.16 72.22 26.92
C LYS A 218 -41.38 72.15 27.86
N MET A 219 -41.87 70.95 28.19
CA MET A 219 -42.96 70.79 29.16
C MET A 219 -42.61 71.34 30.53
N ALA A 220 -41.38 71.09 31.01
CA ALA A 220 -40.88 71.63 32.28
C ALA A 220 -40.85 73.17 32.26
N GLU A 221 -40.38 73.82 31.18
CA GLU A 221 -40.41 75.28 30.97
C GLU A 221 -41.81 75.84 30.96
N LEU A 222 -42.71 75.16 30.23
CA LEU A 222 -44.14 75.57 30.19
C LEU A 222 -44.77 75.43 31.56
N GLY A 223 -44.48 74.38 32.30
CA GLY A 223 -44.95 74.23 33.70
C GLY A 223 -44.46 75.33 34.60
N GLN A 224 -43.26 75.82 34.47
CA GLN A 224 -42.77 77.01 35.22
C GLN A 224 -43.51 78.26 34.80
N THR A 225 -43.80 78.49 33.51
CA THR A 225 -44.54 79.63 33.00
C THR A 225 -45.97 79.62 33.55
N VAL A 226 -46.64 78.46 33.51
CA VAL A 226 -47.99 78.28 34.11
C VAL A 226 -47.97 78.64 35.59
N LYS A 227 -46.96 78.10 36.36
CA LYS A 227 -46.83 78.42 37.80
C LYS A 227 -46.71 79.92 38.05
N LYS A 228 -45.88 80.60 37.27
CA LYS A 228 -45.72 82.07 37.36
C LYS A 228 -47.06 82.81 37.06
N SER A 229 -47.80 82.41 36.01
CA SER A 229 -49.07 82.97 35.67
C SER A 229 -50.12 82.78 36.74
N VAL A 230 -50.19 81.56 37.39
CA VAL A 230 -51.05 81.31 38.53
C VAL A 230 -50.74 82.25 39.69
N PHE A 231 -49.43 82.37 40.03
CA PHE A 231 -49.01 83.25 41.12
C PHE A 231 -49.38 84.68 40.85
N THR A 232 -49.16 85.18 39.64
CA THR A 232 -49.60 86.57 39.26
C THR A 232 -51.11 86.71 39.30
N GLY A 233 -51.87 85.69 38.89
CA GLY A 233 -53.34 85.69 39.04
C GLY A 233 -53.82 85.73 40.48
N GLU A 234 -53.15 85.01 41.35
CA GLU A 234 -53.48 85.04 42.81
C GLU A 234 -53.17 86.36 43.45
N GLU A 235 -52.01 86.97 43.08
CA GLU A 235 -51.73 88.36 43.56
C GLU A 235 -52.75 89.39 43.06
N LEU A 236 -53.20 89.32 41.80
CA LEU A 236 -54.20 90.20 41.22
C LEU A 236 -55.56 89.96 41.87
N ALA A 237 -55.97 88.75 42.11
CA ALA A 237 -57.20 88.43 42.84
C ALA A 237 -57.18 88.92 44.27
N SER A 238 -56.04 88.84 44.97
CA SER A 238 -55.86 89.42 46.33
C SER A 238 -55.98 90.91 46.31
N ARG A 239 -55.34 91.57 45.38
CA ARG A 239 -55.42 93.03 45.19
C ARG A 239 -56.90 93.48 44.88
N THR A 240 -57.58 92.69 44.04
CA THR A 240 -58.99 92.95 43.71
C THR A 240 -59.89 92.86 44.96
N ALA A 241 -59.70 91.81 45.78
CA ALA A 241 -60.37 91.63 47.03
C ALA A 241 -60.14 92.77 48.00
N SER A 242 -58.87 93.22 48.15
CA SER A 242 -58.51 94.41 48.98
C SER A 242 -59.22 95.72 48.51
N SER A 243 -59.21 95.92 47.16
CA SER A 243 -59.91 97.06 46.59
C SER A 243 -61.43 97.05 46.78
N MET A 244 -62.01 95.85 46.76
CA MET A 244 -63.41 95.65 47.11
C MET A 244 -63.73 95.95 48.60
N ASP A 245 -62.82 95.55 49.50
CA ASP A 245 -62.95 95.95 50.94
C ASP A 245 -62.85 97.43 51.15
N GLU A 246 -61.91 98.16 50.44
CA GLU A 246 -61.85 99.58 50.48
C GLU A 246 -63.12 100.27 49.93
N ILE A 247 -63.67 99.77 48.84
CA ILE A 247 -64.93 100.27 48.29
C ILE A 247 -66.06 100.04 49.30
N ASN A 248 -66.14 98.89 49.94
CA ASN A 248 -67.12 98.56 50.93
C ASN A 248 -67.02 99.54 52.15
N GLN A 249 -65.82 99.82 52.64
CA GLN A 249 -65.55 100.78 53.67
C GLN A 249 -66.01 102.22 53.26
N LYS A 250 -65.71 102.65 52.01
CA LYS A 250 -66.15 103.94 51.49
C LYS A 250 -67.71 104.02 51.39
N VAL A 251 -68.30 102.96 50.89
CA VAL A 251 -69.83 102.87 50.84
C VAL A 251 -70.43 102.95 52.22
N ASN A 252 -69.89 102.31 53.25
CA ASN A 252 -70.32 102.36 54.65
C ASN A 252 -70.17 103.82 55.19
N SER A 253 -69.01 104.45 54.92
CA SER A 253 -68.78 105.82 55.33
C SER A 253 -69.75 106.82 54.68
N ILE A 254 -70.13 106.62 53.39
CA ILE A 254 -71.12 107.39 52.70
C ILE A 254 -72.50 107.15 53.33
N ASN A 255 -72.81 105.93 53.71
CA ASN A 255 -74.10 105.57 54.37
C ASN A 255 -74.25 106.22 55.77
N GLU A 256 -73.08 106.30 56.53
CA GLU A 256 -73.03 107.02 57.80
C GLU A 256 -73.16 108.54 57.65
N ALA A 257 -72.73 109.10 56.50
CA ALA A 257 -72.78 110.55 56.26
C ALA A 257 -74.20 111.04 55.81
N ILE A 258 -75.11 110.12 55.40
CA ILE A 258 -76.42 110.35 54.88
C ILE A 258 -77.50 110.16 55.97
N THR A 259 -77.20 109.49 57.10
CA THR A 259 -78.09 109.31 58.25
C THR A 259 -77.84 110.39 59.25
#